data_b1ec27589c4e51ef13a5ab4568fedbc9
#
_entry.id   b1ec27589c4e51ef13a5ab4568fedbc9
#
_cell.length_a   1.000
_cell.length_b   1.000
_cell.length_c   1.000
_cell.angle_alpha   90.00
_cell.angle_beta   90.00
_cell.angle_gamma   90.00
#
_symmetry.space_group_name_H-M   'P 1'
#
loop_
_entity.id
_entity.type
_entity.pdbx_description
1 polymer ?
#
loop_
_entity_poly.entity_id
_entity_poly.type
_entity_poly.pdbx_seq_one_letter_code
_entity_poly.pdbx_strand_id
1 'polypeptide(L)'
;MRRPALIVCALMVASAAHAAADPATLKASGDWRLSEVGGKIACTLTLTRQTSFAGFELKAPLACRLAFPPLKTVAAWTLDGRGGIVLADAKAQAIVTFPVPPKGAYEAKAPDGRTWRLEPLKADHPTPDVNEMPIVTAPPIG
;
A
#
# COMPACT_ATOMS: atom_id res chain seq x y z
N MET A 1 -20.24 -63.47 14.06
CA MET A 1 -19.00 -62.73 14.34
C MET A 1 -19.09 -61.37 13.66
N ARG A 2 -19.32 -60.32 14.41
CA ARG A 2 -19.42 -58.96 13.90
C ARG A 2 -18.08 -58.24 14.16
N ARG A 3 -17.41 -57.80 13.10
CA ARG A 3 -16.19 -57.00 13.19
C ARG A 3 -16.59 -55.54 13.42
N PRO A 4 -16.03 -54.84 14.41
CA PRO A 4 -16.25 -53.41 14.55
C PRO A 4 -15.40 -52.67 13.51
N ALA A 5 -16.04 -51.83 12.72
CA ALA A 5 -15.36 -50.90 11.83
C ALA A 5 -14.80 -49.73 12.66
N LEU A 6 -13.48 -49.60 12.67
CA LEU A 6 -12.79 -48.47 13.24
C LEU A 6 -12.94 -47.28 12.27
N ILE A 7 -13.77 -46.32 12.68
CA ILE A 7 -13.86 -45.02 11.97
C ILE A 7 -12.67 -44.17 12.45
N VAL A 8 -11.67 -44.04 11.59
CA VAL A 8 -10.59 -43.11 11.81
C VAL A 8 -11.08 -41.70 11.37
N CYS A 9 -11.47 -40.88 12.34
CA CYS A 9 -11.69 -39.46 12.12
C CYS A 9 -10.32 -38.77 11.84
N ALA A 10 -10.03 -38.53 10.60
CA ALA A 10 -8.90 -37.66 10.21
C ALA A 10 -9.29 -36.21 10.54
N LEU A 11 -8.73 -35.68 11.62
CA LEU A 11 -8.78 -34.27 11.94
C LEU A 11 -7.93 -33.49 10.88
N MET A 12 -8.58 -32.90 9.89
CA MET A 12 -7.95 -31.93 9.02
C MET A 12 -7.70 -30.66 9.82
N VAL A 13 -6.48 -30.46 10.25
CA VAL A 13 -6.02 -29.19 10.79
C VAL A 13 -5.87 -28.25 9.59
N ALA A 14 -6.85 -27.39 9.37
CA ALA A 14 -6.73 -26.31 8.44
C ALA A 14 -5.69 -25.30 9.00
N SER A 15 -4.46 -25.38 8.51
CA SER A 15 -3.47 -24.36 8.76
C SER A 15 -3.97 -23.08 8.10
N ALA A 16 -4.41 -22.11 8.90
CA ALA A 16 -4.63 -20.76 8.42
C ALA A 16 -3.27 -20.19 8.00
N ALA A 17 -2.97 -20.25 6.70
CA ALA A 17 -1.82 -19.56 6.13
C ALA A 17 -2.08 -18.05 6.31
N HIS A 18 -1.39 -17.41 7.24
CA HIS A 18 -1.28 -15.98 7.27
C HIS A 18 -0.57 -15.60 5.99
N ALA A 19 -1.30 -14.96 5.06
CA ALA A 19 -0.71 -14.46 3.83
C ALA A 19 0.28 -13.35 4.21
N ALA A 20 1.57 -13.69 4.28
CA ALA A 20 2.61 -12.71 4.27
C ALA A 20 2.46 -11.89 2.99
N ALA A 21 2.56 -10.54 3.08
CA ALA A 21 2.53 -9.70 1.90
C ALA A 21 3.58 -10.22 0.90
N ASP A 22 3.18 -10.40 -0.36
CA ASP A 22 4.10 -10.86 -1.38
C ASP A 22 5.21 -9.83 -1.62
N PRO A 23 6.37 -10.23 -2.22
CA PRO A 23 7.48 -9.33 -2.44
C PRO A 23 7.14 -8.09 -3.27
N ALA A 24 6.22 -8.19 -4.21
CA ALA A 24 5.79 -7.07 -5.03
C ALA A 24 5.03 -6.04 -4.20
N THR A 25 4.14 -6.48 -3.30
CA THR A 25 3.43 -5.62 -2.35
C THR A 25 4.41 -4.93 -1.40
N LEU A 26 5.42 -5.63 -0.89
CA LEU A 26 6.45 -5.05 -0.04
C LEU A 26 7.24 -3.97 -0.79
N LYS A 27 7.58 -4.19 -2.04
CA LYS A 27 8.29 -3.24 -2.88
C LYS A 27 7.45 -2.00 -3.20
N ALA A 28 6.15 -2.16 -3.40
CA ALA A 28 5.23 -1.05 -3.70
C ALA A 28 4.81 -0.27 -2.45
N SER A 29 4.97 -0.82 -1.25
CA SER A 29 4.64 -0.11 0.00
C SER A 29 5.61 1.04 0.28
N GLY A 30 5.16 2.05 1.01
CA GLY A 30 5.95 3.20 1.39
C GLY A 30 5.33 4.51 0.94
N ASP A 31 6.14 5.57 0.93
CA ASP A 31 5.69 6.90 0.56
C ASP A 31 5.82 7.15 -0.94
N TRP A 32 4.78 7.74 -1.49
CA TRP A 32 4.67 8.05 -2.90
C TRP A 32 4.24 9.50 -3.09
N ARG A 33 4.86 10.16 -4.07
CA ARG A 33 4.43 11.47 -4.49
C ARG A 33 3.35 11.34 -5.56
N LEU A 34 2.18 11.87 -5.27
CA LEU A 34 1.10 12.04 -6.24
C LEU A 34 1.16 13.46 -6.79
N SER A 35 1.16 13.60 -8.09
CA SER A 35 1.15 14.90 -8.77
C SER A 35 0.24 14.88 -9.99
N GLU A 36 -0.14 16.05 -10.45
CA GLU A 36 -0.82 16.24 -11.73
C GLU A 36 0.20 16.44 -12.83
N VAL A 37 0.05 15.71 -13.93
CA VAL A 37 0.92 15.90 -15.10
C VAL A 37 0.64 17.28 -15.73
N GLY A 38 1.69 18.08 -15.84
CA GLY A 38 1.59 19.47 -16.36
C GLY A 38 1.06 20.47 -15.34
N GLY A 39 0.74 20.05 -14.12
CA GLY A 39 0.32 20.90 -13.02
C GLY A 39 1.40 21.14 -11.97
N LYS A 40 1.08 21.98 -10.99
CA LYS A 40 1.97 22.31 -9.86
C LYS A 40 1.56 21.64 -8.56
N ILE A 41 0.42 20.95 -8.55
CA ILE A 41 -0.14 20.34 -7.35
C ILE A 41 0.52 18.99 -7.13
N ALA A 42 1.01 18.78 -5.93
CA ALA A 42 1.57 17.48 -5.51
C ALA A 42 1.31 17.24 -4.03
N CYS A 43 1.24 15.98 -3.65
CA CYS A 43 1.14 15.57 -2.25
C CYS A 43 1.76 14.20 -2.03
N THR A 44 1.93 13.81 -0.79
CA THR A 44 2.49 12.50 -0.42
C THR A 44 1.40 11.56 0.07
N LEU A 45 1.32 10.39 -0.54
CA LEU A 45 0.50 9.27 -0.11
C LEU A 45 1.39 8.23 0.57
N THR A 46 0.84 7.49 1.54
CA THR A 46 1.53 6.33 2.11
C THR A 46 0.74 5.07 1.78
N LEU A 47 1.37 4.18 1.02
CA LEU A 47 0.87 2.85 0.74
C LEU A 47 1.32 1.93 1.86
N THR A 48 0.44 1.63 2.83
CA THR A 48 0.80 0.86 4.01
C THR A 48 0.76 -0.64 3.74
N ARG A 49 1.34 -1.42 4.65
CA ARG A 49 1.24 -2.89 4.64
C ARG A 49 0.13 -3.41 5.54
N GLN A 50 -0.63 -2.52 6.16
CA GLN A 50 -1.78 -2.92 6.96
C GLN A 50 -2.90 -3.41 6.05
N THR A 51 -3.36 -4.63 6.28
CA THR A 51 -4.51 -5.16 5.58
C THR A 51 -5.77 -4.38 5.93
N SER A 52 -6.57 -4.11 4.93
CA SER A 52 -7.90 -3.54 5.06
C SER A 52 -8.91 -4.42 4.35
N PHE A 53 -10.18 -4.08 4.45
CA PHE A 53 -11.25 -4.86 3.81
C PHE A 53 -11.10 -4.95 2.28
N ALA A 54 -10.55 -3.91 1.65
CA ALA A 54 -10.45 -3.80 0.18
C ALA A 54 -9.02 -3.93 -0.35
N GLY A 55 -8.08 -4.39 0.47
CA GLY A 55 -6.66 -4.52 0.12
C GLY A 55 -5.76 -4.10 1.26
N PHE A 56 -4.90 -3.11 1.05
CA PHE A 56 -4.06 -2.51 2.07
C PHE A 56 -4.49 -1.07 2.34
N GLU A 57 -4.32 -0.61 3.56
CA GLU A 57 -4.68 0.75 3.94
C GLU A 57 -3.86 1.78 3.15
N LEU A 58 -4.55 2.80 2.64
CA LEU A 58 -3.95 3.98 2.05
C LEU A 58 -4.05 5.14 3.03
N LYS A 59 -2.94 5.80 3.34
CA LYS A 59 -2.93 7.05 4.08
C LYS A 59 -2.79 8.22 3.11
N ALA A 60 -3.81 9.06 3.08
CA ALA A 60 -3.82 10.30 2.32
C ALA A 60 -4.11 11.46 3.27
N PRO A 61 -3.18 12.40 3.47
CA PRO A 61 -3.44 13.60 4.25
C PRO A 61 -4.62 14.40 3.71
N LEU A 62 -5.25 15.21 4.56
CA LEU A 62 -6.37 16.03 4.15
C LEU A 62 -6.03 16.94 2.94
N ALA A 63 -4.82 17.48 2.92
CA ALA A 63 -4.35 18.31 1.80
C ALA A 63 -4.38 17.54 0.46
N CYS A 64 -4.01 16.25 0.46
CA CYS A 64 -4.12 15.40 -0.72
C CYS A 64 -5.56 15.22 -1.17
N ARG A 65 -6.45 14.95 -0.23
CA ARG A 65 -7.88 14.73 -0.52
C ARG A 65 -8.57 15.98 -1.04
N LEU A 66 -8.12 17.15 -0.61
CA LEU A 66 -8.62 18.43 -1.12
C LEU A 66 -8.07 18.74 -2.50
N ALA A 67 -6.77 18.49 -2.72
CA ALA A 67 -6.11 18.72 -4.01
C ALA A 67 -6.55 17.74 -5.10
N PHE A 68 -6.83 16.50 -4.71
CA PHE A 68 -7.26 15.40 -5.59
C PHE A 68 -8.58 14.81 -5.08
N PRO A 69 -9.71 15.43 -5.39
CA PRO A 69 -11.01 15.06 -4.82
C PRO A 69 -11.40 13.58 -4.94
N PRO A 70 -11.06 12.84 -6.01
CA PRO A 70 -11.33 11.41 -6.06
C PRO A 70 -10.70 10.61 -4.91
N LEU A 71 -9.64 11.11 -4.26
CA LEU A 71 -9.04 10.46 -3.09
C LEU A 71 -9.97 10.42 -1.88
N LYS A 72 -11.02 11.22 -1.84
CA LYS A 72 -12.00 11.22 -0.73
C LYS A 72 -12.71 9.88 -0.60
N THR A 73 -12.86 9.16 -1.69
CA THR A 73 -13.54 7.85 -1.73
C THR A 73 -12.56 6.68 -1.70
N VAL A 74 -11.27 6.93 -1.86
CA VAL A 74 -10.25 5.88 -1.81
C VAL A 74 -10.04 5.44 -0.36
N ALA A 75 -10.21 4.14 -0.11
CA ALA A 75 -10.03 3.52 1.20
C ALA A 75 -8.81 2.59 1.24
N ALA A 76 -8.39 2.05 0.11
CA ALA A 76 -7.36 1.03 0.04
C ALA A 76 -6.54 1.10 -1.25
N TRP A 77 -5.40 0.44 -1.22
CA TRP A 77 -4.61 0.18 -2.40
C TRP A 77 -4.32 -1.31 -2.53
N THR A 78 -4.08 -1.75 -3.73
CA THR A 78 -3.67 -3.11 -4.05
C THR A 78 -2.86 -3.11 -5.34
N LEU A 79 -2.27 -4.25 -5.68
CA LEU A 79 -1.66 -4.47 -6.99
C LEU A 79 -2.64 -5.23 -7.89
N ASP A 80 -2.65 -4.88 -9.18
CA ASP A 80 -3.26 -5.74 -10.17
C ASP A 80 -2.37 -6.95 -10.46
N GLY A 81 -2.85 -7.93 -11.20
CA GLY A 81 -2.10 -9.14 -11.52
C GLY A 81 -0.83 -8.91 -12.36
N ARG A 82 -0.56 -7.67 -12.78
CA ARG A 82 0.59 -7.27 -13.61
C ARG A 82 1.55 -6.34 -12.87
N GLY A 83 1.28 -6.06 -11.59
CA GLY A 83 2.07 -5.16 -10.77
C GLY A 83 1.69 -3.68 -10.87
N GLY A 84 0.61 -3.34 -11.55
CA GLY A 84 0.01 -2.00 -11.51
C GLY A 84 -0.56 -1.68 -10.13
N ILE A 85 -0.59 -0.39 -9.78
CA ILE A 85 -1.11 0.07 -8.49
C ILE A 85 -2.57 0.48 -8.67
N VAL A 86 -3.46 -0.12 -7.88
CA VAL A 86 -4.88 0.17 -7.88
C VAL A 86 -5.26 0.90 -6.61
N LEU A 87 -5.89 2.06 -6.74
CA LEU A 87 -6.54 2.76 -5.65
C LEU A 87 -8.03 2.44 -5.69
N ALA A 88 -8.56 1.87 -4.62
CA ALA A 88 -9.90 1.35 -4.56
C ALA A 88 -10.73 2.01 -3.43
N ASP A 89 -12.05 2.00 -3.60
CA ASP A 89 -12.98 2.42 -2.57
C ASP A 89 -13.21 1.32 -1.50
N ALA A 90 -14.06 1.61 -0.53
CA ALA A 90 -14.40 0.68 0.55
C ALA A 90 -15.14 -0.60 0.05
N LYS A 91 -15.65 -0.59 -1.17
CA LYS A 91 -16.30 -1.73 -1.82
C LYS A 91 -15.34 -2.50 -2.73
N ALA A 92 -14.05 -2.21 -2.66
CA ALA A 92 -13.01 -2.77 -3.52
C ALA A 92 -13.19 -2.45 -5.02
N GLN A 93 -13.91 -1.39 -5.34
CA GLN A 93 -14.02 -0.90 -6.71
C GLN A 93 -12.85 0.00 -7.04
N ALA A 94 -12.19 -0.24 -8.17
CA ALA A 94 -11.08 0.58 -8.63
C ALA A 94 -11.55 2.01 -8.94
N ILE A 95 -10.91 3.00 -8.33
CA ILE A 95 -11.11 4.42 -8.59
C ILE A 95 -10.07 4.91 -9.61
N VAL A 96 -8.81 4.56 -9.41
CA VAL A 96 -7.71 4.84 -10.33
C VAL A 96 -6.80 3.62 -10.40
N THR A 97 -6.46 3.21 -11.60
CA THR A 97 -5.49 2.14 -11.83
C THR A 97 -4.28 2.71 -12.55
N PHE A 98 -3.13 2.60 -11.92
CA PHE A 98 -1.84 2.98 -12.50
C PHE A 98 -1.17 1.74 -13.09
N PRO A 99 -1.17 1.55 -14.40
CA PRO A 99 -0.48 0.42 -15.01
C PRO A 99 1.04 0.52 -14.81
N VAL A 100 1.71 -0.61 -14.81
CA VAL A 100 3.18 -0.63 -14.76
C VAL A 100 3.73 0.14 -15.96
N PRO A 101 4.51 1.21 -15.73
CA PRO A 101 5.10 1.94 -16.84
C PRO A 101 6.25 1.13 -17.46
N PRO A 102 6.48 1.26 -18.77
CA PRO A 102 7.69 0.68 -19.39
C PRO A 102 8.96 1.27 -18.82
N LYS A 103 8.92 2.53 -18.39
CA LYS A 103 10.04 3.24 -17.75
C LYS A 103 9.51 4.49 -17.03
N GLY A 104 10.06 4.76 -15.84
CA GLY A 104 9.78 5.98 -15.09
C GLY A 104 8.54 5.89 -14.20
N ALA A 105 7.81 7.01 -14.09
CA ALA A 105 6.70 7.15 -13.18
C ALA A 105 5.44 6.43 -13.66
N TYR A 106 4.61 6.01 -12.70
CA TYR A 106 3.27 5.52 -12.97
C TYR A 106 2.36 6.69 -13.35
N GLU A 107 1.59 6.55 -14.40
CA GLU A 107 0.63 7.56 -14.83
C GLU A 107 -0.73 6.94 -15.11
N ALA A 108 -1.79 7.66 -14.75
CA ALA A 108 -3.16 7.23 -15.02
C ALA A 108 -4.10 8.43 -15.17
N LYS A 109 -5.12 8.26 -16.00
CA LYS A 109 -6.22 9.20 -16.07
C LYS A 109 -7.16 8.96 -14.91
N ALA A 110 -7.40 9.99 -14.12
CA ALA A 110 -8.28 9.93 -12.96
C ALA A 110 -9.72 10.34 -13.30
N PRO A 111 -10.69 10.02 -12.43
CA PRO A 111 -12.10 10.38 -12.65
C PRO A 111 -12.37 11.89 -12.76
N ASP A 112 -11.47 12.73 -12.22
CA ASP A 112 -11.55 14.18 -12.34
C ASP A 112 -11.11 14.72 -13.72
N GLY A 113 -10.73 13.85 -14.64
CA GLY A 113 -10.28 14.20 -15.99
C GLY A 113 -8.79 14.57 -16.09
N ARG A 114 -8.09 14.69 -14.96
CA ARG A 114 -6.66 14.97 -14.93
C ARG A 114 -5.85 13.69 -15.11
N THR A 115 -4.63 13.82 -15.62
CA THR A 115 -3.66 12.72 -15.59
C THR A 115 -2.83 12.84 -14.32
N TRP A 116 -2.88 11.80 -13.50
CA TRP A 116 -2.12 11.71 -12.26
C TRP A 116 -0.82 10.96 -12.49
N ARG A 117 0.22 11.42 -11.82
CA ARG A 117 1.52 10.76 -11.78
C ARG A 117 1.84 10.31 -10.37
N LEU A 118 2.28 9.08 -10.23
CA LEU A 118 2.67 8.48 -8.96
C LEU A 118 4.14 8.06 -9.04
N GLU A 119 4.96 8.63 -8.16
CA GLU A 119 6.40 8.38 -8.09
C GLU A 119 6.77 7.91 -6.69
N PRO A 120 7.58 6.84 -6.57
CA PRO A 120 8.08 6.48 -5.26
C PRO A 120 8.96 7.60 -4.74
N LEU A 121 8.72 8.04 -3.52
CA LEU A 121 9.67 8.87 -2.82
C LEU A 121 10.84 7.96 -2.47
N LYS A 122 11.98 8.18 -3.12
CA LYS A 122 13.20 7.50 -2.74
C LYS A 122 13.44 7.81 -1.28
N ALA A 123 13.50 6.77 -0.47
CA ALA A 123 14.04 6.86 0.87
C ALA A 123 15.54 7.16 0.74
N ASP A 124 15.89 8.41 0.40
CA ASP A 124 17.25 8.93 0.53
C ASP A 124 17.59 9.17 2.01
N HIS A 125 16.67 8.80 2.88
CA HIS A 125 16.98 8.60 4.28
C HIS A 125 17.22 7.11 4.46
N PRO A 126 18.48 6.69 4.65
CA PRO A 126 18.70 5.40 5.25
C PRO A 126 17.80 5.38 6.49
N THR A 127 16.92 4.40 6.57
CA THR A 127 16.26 4.10 7.84
C THR A 127 17.38 4.14 8.86
N PRO A 128 17.38 5.06 9.86
CA PRO A 128 18.41 5.01 10.86
C PRO A 128 18.36 3.60 11.42
N ASP A 129 19.42 2.85 11.19
CA ASP A 129 19.58 1.60 11.87
C ASP A 129 19.35 1.92 13.34
N VAL A 130 18.38 1.26 13.94
CA VAL A 130 18.08 1.48 15.37
C VAL A 130 19.34 1.27 16.24
N ASN A 131 20.39 0.67 15.66
CA ASN A 131 21.71 0.51 16.26
C ASN A 131 22.62 1.72 16.05
N GLU A 132 22.22 2.71 15.26
CA GLU A 132 23.05 3.88 14.93
C GLU A 132 22.37 5.19 15.36
N MET A 133 21.40 5.08 16.29
CA MET A 133 20.94 6.27 17.00
C MET A 133 22.11 6.83 17.79
N PRO A 134 22.59 8.05 17.48
CA PRO A 134 23.53 8.70 18.37
C PRO A 134 22.86 8.78 19.74
N ILE A 135 23.51 8.23 20.73
CA ILE A 135 23.09 8.41 22.11
C ILE A 135 23.09 9.91 22.32
N VAL A 136 21.92 10.53 22.29
CA VAL A 136 21.80 11.91 22.73
C VAL A 136 22.04 11.89 24.22
N THR A 137 23.29 12.08 24.58
CA THR A 137 23.65 12.32 25.99
C THR A 137 22.96 13.62 26.37
N ALA A 138 21.95 13.54 27.21
CA ALA A 138 21.32 14.72 27.76
C ALA A 138 22.41 15.60 28.38
N PRO A 139 22.43 16.92 28.12
CA PRO A 139 23.39 17.79 28.76
C PRO A 139 23.26 17.66 30.28
N PRO A 140 24.37 17.62 31.02
CA PRO A 140 24.31 17.56 32.47
C PRO A 140 23.55 18.78 32.99
N ILE A 141 22.53 18.53 33.78
CA ILE A 141 21.85 19.58 34.52
C ILE A 141 22.81 20.07 35.57
N GLY A 142 23.42 21.21 35.28
CA GLY A 142 24.26 21.91 36.21
C GLY A 142 23.53 23.06 36.90
#